data_f5b3877c69702dca28ee4cf1cd443193
#
_entry.id   f5b3877c69702dca28ee4cf1cd443193
#
_cell.length_a   1.000
_cell.length_b   1.000
_cell.length_c   1.000
_cell.angle_alpha   90.00
_cell.angle_beta   90.00
_cell.angle_gamma   90.00
#
_symmetry.space_group_name_H-M   'P 1'
#
loop_
_entity.id
_entity.type
_entity.pdbx_description
1 polymer ?
#
loop_
_entity_poly.entity_id
_entity_poly.type
_entity_poly.pdbx_seq_one_letter_code
_entity_poly.pdbx_strand_id
1 'polypeptide(L)'
;MIDHSFVVPAYGCSPHLAECLQSLQSQTVAGSEILISTSTPSKELSELAAKFDVPVHVHSPNAGIGRDWNAALDCATRSWVTIAHQDDVYLPDFVARTLRAAEEAPGAALVLTKYGELLGGEIRPRTMMLRIKSLLLELGFLGRSSVSRAGAKLRMLRFGCAVPCPSVTLGPQLKGLRFREDMRVDLDWEAWIRAARASGAFCYVREQLMLHRIHGASETTMGVRDGVRAREDLEIFRSLWPAPVAGLLARVYALSYEEGGHG
;
A
#
# COMPACT_ATOMS: atom_id res chain seq x y z
N MET A 1 -1.54 -24.42 6.65
CA MET A 1 -1.50 -23.39 5.61
C MET A 1 -1.59 -22.05 6.29
N ILE A 2 -0.77 -21.09 5.88
CA ILE A 2 -0.78 -19.73 6.43
C ILE A 2 -2.03 -19.01 5.95
N ASP A 3 -2.68 -18.26 6.85
CA ASP A 3 -3.91 -17.52 6.53
C ASP A 3 -3.58 -16.14 5.96
N HIS A 4 -2.82 -16.12 4.84
CA HIS A 4 -2.37 -14.90 4.17
C HIS A 4 -2.41 -15.04 2.64
N SER A 5 -2.90 -14.00 1.95
CA SER A 5 -2.86 -13.85 0.50
C SER A 5 -2.05 -12.62 0.10
N PHE A 6 -1.18 -12.79 -0.88
CA PHE A 6 -0.72 -11.70 -1.72
C PHE A 6 -1.62 -11.62 -2.96
N VAL A 7 -2.23 -10.48 -3.21
CA VAL A 7 -2.95 -10.21 -4.45
C VAL A 7 -2.19 -9.15 -5.24
N VAL A 8 -1.86 -9.45 -6.48
CA VAL A 8 -1.05 -8.58 -7.35
C VAL A 8 -1.96 -7.99 -8.43
N PRO A 9 -2.43 -6.74 -8.28
CA PRO A 9 -3.12 -6.05 -9.38
C PRO A 9 -2.09 -5.73 -10.47
N ALA A 10 -2.23 -6.37 -11.64
CA ALA A 10 -1.35 -6.19 -12.77
C ALA A 10 -2.02 -5.37 -13.86
N TYR A 11 -1.36 -4.30 -14.30
CA TYR A 11 -1.74 -3.49 -15.45
C TYR A 11 -0.70 -3.69 -16.56
N GLY A 12 -1.11 -4.34 -17.64
CA GLY A 12 -0.17 -4.86 -18.64
C GLY A 12 0.77 -5.92 -18.06
N CYS A 13 1.97 -6.00 -18.59
CA CYS A 13 3.05 -6.84 -18.05
C CYS A 13 4.23 -5.93 -17.66
N SER A 14 4.32 -5.58 -16.39
CA SER A 14 5.42 -4.77 -15.86
C SER A 14 6.76 -5.50 -16.02
N PRO A 15 7.83 -4.83 -16.43
CA PRO A 15 9.18 -5.42 -16.47
C PRO A 15 9.68 -5.85 -15.09
N HIS A 16 9.04 -5.38 -14.01
CA HIS A 16 9.39 -5.67 -12.63
C HIS A 16 8.56 -6.81 -12.01
N LEU A 17 7.51 -7.28 -12.70
CA LEU A 17 6.61 -8.30 -12.17
C LEU A 17 7.33 -9.61 -11.81
N ALA A 18 8.32 -10.04 -12.61
CA ALA A 18 9.09 -11.24 -12.30
C ALA A 18 9.84 -11.14 -10.97
N GLU A 19 10.47 -9.99 -10.69
CA GLU A 19 11.18 -9.73 -9.43
C GLU A 19 10.20 -9.65 -8.25
N CYS A 20 9.04 -9.02 -8.46
CA CYS A 20 7.97 -9.01 -7.48
C CYS A 20 7.55 -10.43 -7.11
N LEU A 21 7.12 -11.25 -8.08
CA LEU A 21 6.68 -12.63 -7.84
C LEU A 21 7.76 -13.48 -7.17
N GLN A 22 9.02 -13.36 -7.59
CA GLN A 22 10.14 -14.04 -6.95
C GLN A 22 10.26 -13.66 -5.47
N SER A 23 10.09 -12.39 -5.14
CA SER A 23 10.16 -11.90 -3.75
C SER A 23 9.00 -12.42 -2.89
N LEU A 24 7.79 -12.54 -3.48
CA LEU A 24 6.63 -13.10 -2.79
C LEU A 24 6.79 -14.60 -2.49
N GLN A 25 7.42 -15.35 -3.42
CA GLN A 25 7.69 -16.79 -3.23
C GLN A 25 8.87 -17.06 -2.28
N SER A 26 9.75 -16.07 -2.06
CA SER A 26 10.95 -16.19 -1.23
C SER A 26 10.71 -15.85 0.25
N GLN A 27 9.46 -15.85 0.71
CA GLN A 27 9.16 -15.58 2.11
C GLN A 27 9.67 -16.72 3.01
N THR A 28 10.22 -16.37 4.20
CA THR A 28 10.73 -17.34 5.18
C THR A 28 9.64 -18.25 5.72
N VAL A 29 8.40 -17.79 5.69
CA VAL A 29 7.22 -18.58 6.06
C VAL A 29 6.46 -18.92 4.78
N ALA A 30 6.54 -20.17 4.35
CA ALA A 30 5.90 -20.66 3.14
C ALA A 30 4.38 -20.86 3.32
N GLY A 31 3.62 -20.79 2.22
CA GLY A 31 2.21 -21.16 2.16
C GLY A 31 1.24 -20.01 2.10
N SER A 32 1.70 -18.77 1.90
CA SER A 32 0.83 -17.68 1.45
C SER A 32 0.25 -18.01 0.09
N GLU A 33 -1.02 -17.68 -0.10
CA GLU A 33 -1.62 -17.65 -1.44
C GLU A 33 -1.03 -16.48 -2.24
N ILE A 34 -0.70 -16.68 -3.50
CA ILE A 34 -0.25 -15.63 -4.42
C ILE A 34 -1.14 -15.66 -5.65
N LEU A 35 -1.76 -14.53 -5.98
CA LEU A 35 -2.71 -14.38 -7.09
C LEU A 35 -2.38 -13.12 -7.90
N ILE A 36 -2.53 -13.20 -9.21
CA ILE A 36 -2.53 -12.02 -10.09
C ILE A 36 -3.98 -11.70 -10.46
N SER A 37 -4.36 -10.43 -10.38
CA SER A 37 -5.64 -9.90 -10.86
C SER A 37 -5.38 -8.84 -11.92
N THR A 38 -6.06 -8.92 -13.08
CA THR A 38 -5.81 -7.97 -14.17
C THR A 38 -7.07 -7.65 -14.97
N SER A 39 -7.21 -6.36 -15.35
CA SER A 39 -8.17 -5.87 -16.35
C SER A 39 -7.57 -5.74 -17.75
N THR A 40 -6.26 -5.99 -17.89
CA THR A 40 -5.51 -5.86 -19.15
C THR A 40 -4.70 -7.14 -19.45
N PRO A 41 -5.38 -8.29 -19.68
CA PRO A 41 -4.69 -9.55 -19.92
C PRO A 41 -3.83 -9.50 -21.18
N SER A 42 -2.64 -10.10 -21.12
CA SER A 42 -1.76 -10.26 -22.25
C SER A 42 -1.12 -11.66 -22.27
N LYS A 43 -0.57 -12.03 -23.42
CA LYS A 43 0.14 -13.30 -23.56
C LYS A 43 1.40 -13.33 -22.71
N GLU A 44 2.13 -12.22 -22.66
CA GLU A 44 3.35 -12.05 -21.88
C GLU A 44 3.07 -12.21 -20.37
N LEU A 45 1.98 -11.60 -19.88
CA LEU A 45 1.56 -11.75 -18.48
C LEU A 45 1.23 -13.22 -18.16
N SER A 46 0.48 -13.88 -19.05
CA SER A 46 0.08 -15.28 -18.85
C SER A 46 1.28 -16.23 -18.86
N GLU A 47 2.24 -16.02 -19.77
CA GLU A 47 3.47 -16.82 -19.86
C GLU A 47 4.37 -16.58 -18.63
N LEU A 48 4.45 -15.34 -18.15
CA LEU A 48 5.22 -15.03 -16.94
C LEU A 48 4.58 -15.67 -15.71
N ALA A 49 3.27 -15.52 -15.53
CA ALA A 49 2.54 -16.12 -14.41
C ALA A 49 2.69 -17.64 -14.38
N ALA A 50 2.62 -18.30 -15.53
CA ALA A 50 2.83 -19.75 -15.67
C ALA A 50 4.25 -20.20 -15.23
N LYS A 51 5.29 -19.40 -15.49
CA LYS A 51 6.66 -19.69 -15.03
C LYS A 51 6.79 -19.70 -13.51
N PHE A 52 5.97 -18.90 -12.82
CA PHE A 52 5.94 -18.80 -11.36
C PHE A 52 4.86 -19.68 -10.72
N ASP A 53 4.07 -20.43 -11.51
CA ASP A 53 2.92 -21.20 -11.05
C ASP A 53 1.91 -20.35 -10.26
N VAL A 54 1.65 -19.12 -10.74
CA VAL A 54 0.73 -18.16 -10.10
C VAL A 54 -0.52 -18.03 -10.96
N PRO A 55 -1.73 -18.25 -10.38
CA PRO A 55 -2.99 -18.09 -11.10
C PRO A 55 -3.27 -16.64 -11.46
N VAL A 56 -3.87 -16.44 -12.66
CA VAL A 56 -4.28 -15.13 -13.17
C VAL A 56 -5.80 -15.06 -13.21
N HIS A 57 -6.37 -14.10 -12.49
CA HIS A 57 -7.78 -13.75 -12.51
C HIS A 57 -8.00 -12.54 -13.43
N VAL A 58 -8.75 -12.74 -14.49
CA VAL A 58 -9.08 -11.67 -15.44
C VAL A 58 -10.44 -11.10 -15.08
N HIS A 59 -10.51 -9.78 -14.93
CA HIS A 59 -11.74 -9.05 -14.71
C HIS A 59 -11.93 -7.94 -15.74
N SER A 60 -13.14 -7.38 -15.83
CA SER A 60 -13.48 -6.30 -16.74
C SER A 60 -14.59 -5.41 -16.18
N PRO A 61 -14.74 -4.20 -16.71
CA PRO A 61 -13.84 -3.51 -17.65
C PRO A 61 -12.61 -2.94 -16.92
N ASN A 62 -11.56 -2.54 -17.69
CA ASN A 62 -10.52 -1.67 -17.19
C ASN A 62 -11.14 -0.29 -16.91
N ALA A 63 -11.22 0.09 -15.63
CA ALA A 63 -11.90 1.29 -15.18
C ALA A 63 -11.13 2.03 -14.06
N GLY A 64 -9.81 1.84 -14.04
CA GLY A 64 -8.90 2.56 -13.15
C GLY A 64 -8.42 1.74 -11.95
N ILE A 65 -7.38 2.27 -11.32
CA ILE A 65 -6.61 1.59 -10.26
C ILE A 65 -7.46 1.15 -9.06
N GLY A 66 -8.42 1.98 -8.62
CA GLY A 66 -9.29 1.64 -7.49
C GLY A 66 -10.14 0.39 -7.76
N ARG A 67 -10.64 0.25 -9.00
CA ARG A 67 -11.37 -0.95 -9.42
C ARG A 67 -10.47 -2.17 -9.51
N ASP A 68 -9.27 -2.01 -10.04
CA ASP A 68 -8.30 -3.10 -10.15
C ASP A 68 -7.89 -3.60 -8.75
N TRP A 69 -7.69 -2.72 -7.78
CA TRP A 69 -7.40 -3.10 -6.39
C TRP A 69 -8.59 -3.78 -5.71
N ASN A 70 -9.81 -3.30 -5.95
CA ASN A 70 -11.01 -3.93 -5.42
C ASN A 70 -11.21 -5.34 -6.00
N ALA A 71 -11.02 -5.52 -7.31
CA ALA A 71 -11.07 -6.82 -7.94
C ALA A 71 -9.98 -7.78 -7.43
N ALA A 72 -8.78 -7.27 -7.17
CA ALA A 72 -7.70 -8.05 -6.57
C ALA A 72 -8.07 -8.52 -5.15
N LEU A 73 -8.68 -7.65 -4.32
CA LEU A 73 -9.16 -8.03 -2.99
C LEU A 73 -10.24 -9.13 -3.06
N ASP A 74 -11.12 -9.08 -4.06
CA ASP A 74 -12.18 -10.08 -4.24
C ASP A 74 -11.65 -11.46 -4.62
N CYS A 75 -10.43 -11.56 -5.18
CA CYS A 75 -9.78 -12.83 -5.49
C CYS A 75 -9.17 -13.52 -4.27
N ALA A 76 -8.86 -12.78 -3.19
CA ALA A 76 -8.21 -13.32 -2.00
C ALA A 76 -9.10 -14.33 -1.26
N THR A 77 -8.55 -15.50 -0.92
CA THR A 77 -9.29 -16.54 -0.18
C THR A 77 -8.92 -16.60 1.30
N ARG A 78 -7.83 -15.94 1.72
CA ARG A 78 -7.33 -15.91 3.09
C ARG A 78 -7.85 -14.70 3.86
N SER A 79 -7.75 -14.76 5.19
CA SER A 79 -8.26 -13.69 6.06
C SER A 79 -7.36 -12.45 6.10
N TRP A 80 -6.05 -12.64 5.93
CA TRP A 80 -5.07 -11.55 5.86
C TRP A 80 -4.65 -11.33 4.41
N VAL A 81 -4.75 -10.09 3.93
CA VAL A 81 -4.52 -9.78 2.51
C VAL A 81 -3.57 -8.60 2.36
N THR A 82 -2.52 -8.80 1.57
CA THR A 82 -1.61 -7.74 1.11
C THR A 82 -1.83 -7.51 -0.37
N ILE A 83 -2.14 -6.26 -0.76
CA ILE A 83 -2.11 -5.84 -2.16
C ILE A 83 -0.65 -5.58 -2.51
N ALA A 84 -0.04 -6.50 -3.23
CA ALA A 84 1.35 -6.40 -3.66
C ALA A 84 1.41 -5.69 -5.01
N HIS A 85 2.02 -4.50 -5.07
CA HIS A 85 2.18 -3.83 -6.35
C HIS A 85 3.19 -4.58 -7.22
N GLN A 86 2.88 -4.66 -8.52
CA GLN A 86 3.64 -5.46 -9.49
C GLN A 86 5.09 -5.02 -9.72
N ASP A 87 5.49 -3.89 -9.16
CA ASP A 87 6.80 -3.25 -9.29
C ASP A 87 7.61 -3.22 -7.99
N ASP A 88 7.00 -3.63 -6.86
CA ASP A 88 7.62 -3.62 -5.54
C ASP A 88 8.32 -4.95 -5.21
N VAL A 89 9.18 -4.92 -4.18
CA VAL A 89 9.94 -6.10 -3.71
C VAL A 89 9.68 -6.32 -2.22
N TYR A 90 9.34 -7.54 -1.85
CA TYR A 90 9.09 -7.93 -0.45
C TYR A 90 10.29 -8.65 0.14
N LEU A 91 10.75 -8.20 1.32
CA LEU A 91 11.86 -8.86 2.01
C LEU A 91 11.40 -10.18 2.67
N PRO A 92 12.31 -11.16 2.86
CA PRO A 92 11.94 -12.52 3.24
C PRO A 92 11.08 -12.66 4.48
N ASP A 93 11.20 -11.77 5.45
CA ASP A 93 10.46 -11.85 6.72
C ASP A 93 9.13 -11.07 6.75
N PHE A 94 8.68 -10.51 5.61
CA PHE A 94 7.47 -9.67 5.57
C PHE A 94 6.25 -10.40 6.14
N VAL A 95 5.94 -11.59 5.65
CA VAL A 95 4.77 -12.36 6.10
C VAL A 95 4.92 -12.79 7.57
N ALA A 96 6.09 -13.31 7.95
CA ALA A 96 6.34 -13.78 9.31
C ALA A 96 6.14 -12.67 10.35
N ARG A 97 6.72 -11.49 10.09
CA ARG A 97 6.64 -10.34 11.00
C ARG A 97 5.26 -9.71 11.04
N THR A 98 4.59 -9.66 9.89
CA THR A 98 3.24 -9.10 9.77
C THR A 98 2.21 -9.95 10.52
N LEU A 99 2.19 -11.27 10.30
CA LEU A 99 1.25 -12.16 10.98
C LEU A 99 1.52 -12.23 12.49
N ARG A 100 2.79 -12.25 12.89
CA ARG A 100 3.15 -12.18 14.30
C ARG A 100 2.63 -10.91 14.97
N ALA A 101 2.80 -9.74 14.34
CA ALA A 101 2.28 -8.48 14.88
C ALA A 101 0.75 -8.47 14.98
N ALA A 102 0.07 -9.16 14.06
CA ALA A 102 -1.37 -9.34 14.11
C ALA A 102 -1.81 -10.23 15.28
N GLU A 103 -1.11 -11.34 15.53
CA GLU A 103 -1.36 -12.27 16.63
C GLU A 103 -1.12 -11.62 18.01
N GLU A 104 -0.08 -10.79 18.13
CA GLU A 104 0.27 -10.09 19.38
C GLU A 104 -0.70 -8.94 19.72
N ALA A 105 -1.56 -8.50 18.79
CA ALA A 105 -2.49 -7.40 19.00
C ALA A 105 -3.96 -7.86 18.92
N PRO A 106 -4.66 -8.04 20.05
CA PRO A 106 -6.06 -8.43 20.04
C PRO A 106 -6.92 -7.49 19.19
N GLY A 107 -7.67 -8.07 18.24
CA GLY A 107 -8.51 -7.33 17.31
C GLY A 107 -7.73 -6.53 16.27
N ALA A 108 -6.54 -6.97 15.89
CA ALA A 108 -5.77 -6.37 14.79
C ALA A 108 -6.61 -6.34 13.51
N ALA A 109 -6.72 -5.16 12.91
CA ALA A 109 -7.46 -4.94 11.67
C ALA A 109 -6.56 -4.60 10.50
N LEU A 110 -5.40 -3.99 10.77
CA LEU A 110 -4.43 -3.59 9.77
C LEU A 110 -3.03 -3.68 10.37
N VAL A 111 -2.11 -4.28 9.64
CA VAL A 111 -0.69 -4.26 9.97
C VAL A 111 0.05 -3.49 8.90
N LEU A 112 0.90 -2.55 9.31
CA LEU A 112 1.75 -1.79 8.41
C LEU A 112 3.22 -1.99 8.78
N THR A 113 4.10 -1.95 7.78
CA THR A 113 5.54 -2.10 7.94
C THR A 113 6.28 -0.84 7.51
N LYS A 114 7.53 -0.67 7.95
CA LYS A 114 8.43 0.26 7.27
C LYS A 114 8.80 -0.28 5.90
N TYR A 115 9.15 0.65 5.02
CA TYR A 115 9.64 0.34 3.68
C TYR A 115 10.89 1.17 3.34
N GLY A 116 11.64 0.70 2.35
CA GLY A 116 12.70 1.46 1.69
C GLY A 116 12.28 1.85 0.29
N GLU A 117 13.03 2.72 -0.35
CA GLU A 117 12.84 3.08 -1.75
C GLU A 117 13.85 2.33 -2.61
N LEU A 118 13.41 1.87 -3.79
CA LEU A 118 14.25 1.23 -4.80
C LEU A 118 14.25 2.10 -6.05
N LEU A 119 15.37 2.74 -6.35
CA LEU A 119 15.54 3.64 -7.50
C LEU A 119 16.71 3.19 -8.37
N GLY A 120 16.47 2.86 -9.63
CA GLY A 120 17.51 2.43 -10.55
C GLY A 120 18.30 1.18 -10.10
N GLY A 121 17.70 0.31 -9.27
CA GLY A 121 18.35 -0.86 -8.69
C GLY A 121 19.06 -0.60 -7.36
N GLU A 122 19.15 0.65 -6.91
CA GLU A 122 19.76 1.02 -5.62
C GLU A 122 18.71 1.13 -4.52
N ILE A 123 19.00 0.50 -3.38
CA ILE A 123 18.15 0.58 -2.19
C ILE A 123 18.47 1.85 -1.42
N ARG A 124 17.47 2.69 -1.23
CA ARG A 124 17.52 3.93 -0.44
C ARG A 124 16.70 3.78 0.85
N PRO A 125 17.31 3.31 1.96
CA PRO A 125 16.56 3.00 3.19
C PRO A 125 16.26 4.25 4.04
N ARG A 126 16.86 5.39 3.75
CA ARG A 126 16.83 6.59 4.62
C ARG A 126 16.81 7.89 3.83
N THR A 127 15.79 8.12 3.03
CA THR A 127 15.56 9.44 2.42
C THR A 127 14.94 10.42 3.43
N MET A 128 15.00 11.72 3.18
CA MET A 128 14.35 12.73 4.02
C MET A 128 12.84 12.44 4.11
N MET A 129 12.21 12.08 2.99
CA MET A 129 10.79 11.75 2.93
C MET A 129 10.45 10.54 3.81
N LEU A 130 11.25 9.48 3.78
CA LEU A 130 11.07 8.30 4.65
C LEU A 130 11.21 8.63 6.14
N ARG A 131 12.10 9.60 6.49
CA ARG A 131 12.21 10.09 7.88
C ARG A 131 10.96 10.85 8.32
N ILE A 132 10.42 11.73 7.46
CA ILE A 132 9.18 12.46 7.73
C ILE A 132 8.01 11.47 7.91
N LYS A 133 7.86 10.50 7.00
CA LYS A 133 6.83 9.47 7.09
C LYS A 133 6.98 8.63 8.36
N SER A 134 8.20 8.24 8.73
CA SER A 134 8.45 7.54 10.00
C SER A 134 8.07 8.37 11.22
N LEU A 135 8.34 9.68 11.21
CA LEU A 135 7.92 10.58 12.29
C LEU A 135 6.40 10.65 12.41
N LEU A 136 5.68 10.77 11.28
CA LEU A 136 4.21 10.78 11.28
C LEU A 136 3.64 9.48 11.88
N LEU A 137 4.22 8.33 11.56
CA LEU A 137 3.84 7.05 12.16
C LEU A 137 4.09 7.05 13.68
N GLU A 138 5.26 7.49 14.12
CA GLU A 138 5.56 7.54 15.56
C GLU A 138 4.65 8.51 16.33
N LEU A 139 4.19 9.60 15.71
CA LEU A 139 3.16 10.48 16.30
C LEU A 139 1.83 9.76 16.51
N GLY A 140 1.49 8.80 15.66
CA GLY A 140 0.30 7.97 15.83
C GLY A 140 0.47 6.92 16.92
N PHE A 141 1.58 6.18 16.84
CA PHE A 141 1.83 5.03 17.71
C PHE A 141 2.41 5.38 19.08
N LEU A 142 3.14 6.50 19.21
CA LEU A 142 3.80 6.94 20.47
C LEU A 142 4.61 5.81 21.13
N GLY A 143 5.45 5.14 20.33
CA GLY A 143 6.29 4.03 20.78
C GLY A 143 5.59 2.67 20.91
N ARG A 144 4.25 2.61 20.84
CA ARG A 144 3.48 1.35 20.92
C ARG A 144 3.59 0.55 19.63
N SER A 145 3.43 -0.77 19.71
CA SER A 145 3.33 -1.64 18.53
C SER A 145 1.92 -1.64 17.91
N SER A 146 0.88 -1.29 18.68
CA SER A 146 -0.49 -1.23 18.19
C SER A 146 -1.30 -0.09 18.83
N VAL A 147 -2.30 0.40 18.09
CA VAL A 147 -3.26 1.42 18.52
C VAL A 147 -4.66 1.10 18.02
N SER A 148 -5.66 1.15 18.91
CA SER A 148 -7.07 0.85 18.57
C SER A 148 -7.97 2.09 18.53
N ARG A 149 -7.61 3.17 19.28
CA ARG A 149 -8.42 4.39 19.33
C ARG A 149 -8.37 5.14 18.00
N ALA A 150 -9.54 5.50 17.44
CA ALA A 150 -9.64 6.22 16.16
C ALA A 150 -8.78 7.50 16.13
N GLY A 151 -8.76 8.29 17.23
CA GLY A 151 -7.94 9.49 17.31
C GLY A 151 -6.43 9.24 17.19
N ALA A 152 -5.92 8.11 17.69
CA ALA A 152 -4.51 7.72 17.52
C ALA A 152 -4.22 7.29 16.08
N LYS A 153 -5.09 6.47 15.50
CA LYS A 153 -5.00 6.04 14.10
C LYS A 153 -5.06 7.24 13.13
N LEU A 154 -5.99 8.17 13.34
CA LEU A 154 -6.11 9.37 12.51
C LEU A 154 -4.93 10.34 12.67
N ARG A 155 -4.24 10.34 13.81
CA ARG A 155 -3.12 11.26 14.07
C ARG A 155 -1.99 11.06 13.07
N MET A 156 -1.67 9.81 12.69
CA MET A 156 -0.63 9.50 11.70
C MET A 156 -1.02 9.85 10.26
N LEU A 157 -2.32 10.05 10.00
CA LEU A 157 -2.86 10.31 8.66
C LEU A 157 -3.23 11.78 8.42
N ARG A 158 -3.21 12.63 9.47
CA ARG A 158 -3.73 14.01 9.39
C ARG A 158 -2.85 14.98 8.61
N PHE A 159 -1.56 14.66 8.46
CA PHE A 159 -0.57 15.56 7.87
C PHE A 159 0.04 15.01 6.58
N GLY A 160 -0.43 13.90 6.08
CA GLY A 160 0.01 13.25 4.86
C GLY A 160 -0.11 11.73 4.93
N CYS A 161 0.00 11.07 3.77
CA CYS A 161 0.04 9.61 3.70
C CYS A 161 1.45 9.09 3.99
N ALA A 162 1.63 8.52 5.18
CA ALA A 162 2.88 7.85 5.57
C ALA A 162 2.84 6.34 5.31
N VAL A 163 1.71 5.81 4.84
CA VAL A 163 1.41 4.37 4.75
C VAL A 163 1.06 4.01 3.30
N PRO A 164 2.05 3.67 2.46
CA PRO A 164 1.77 3.23 1.09
C PRO A 164 1.06 1.88 1.10
N CYS A 165 0.13 1.69 0.18
CA CYS A 165 -0.71 0.49 0.08
C CYS A 165 0.10 -0.83 0.15
N PRO A 166 1.21 -1.02 -0.57
CA PRO A 166 1.93 -2.30 -0.56
C PRO A 166 2.63 -2.62 0.77
N SER A 167 2.76 -1.65 1.68
CA SER A 167 3.30 -1.89 3.03
C SER A 167 2.24 -2.37 4.03
N VAL A 168 0.99 -2.55 3.58
CA VAL A 168 -0.16 -2.85 4.43
C VAL A 168 -0.67 -4.26 4.20
N THR A 169 -0.94 -4.96 5.29
CA THR A 169 -1.73 -6.19 5.31
C THR A 169 -3.06 -5.93 6.00
N LEU A 170 -4.14 -6.17 5.29
CA LEU A 170 -5.52 -6.01 5.76
C LEU A 170 -5.97 -7.27 6.49
N GLY A 171 -6.57 -7.12 7.66
CA GLY A 171 -7.12 -8.21 8.44
C GLY A 171 -8.61 -8.42 8.21
N PRO A 172 -9.16 -9.50 8.79
CA PRO A 172 -10.56 -9.91 8.57
C PRO A 172 -11.58 -8.85 8.98
N GLN A 173 -11.25 -7.95 9.90
CA GLN A 173 -12.12 -6.84 10.31
C GLN A 173 -12.33 -5.81 9.20
N LEU A 174 -11.42 -5.77 8.21
CA LEU A 174 -11.49 -4.87 7.05
C LEU A 174 -11.85 -5.58 5.74
N LYS A 175 -12.37 -6.82 5.80
CA LYS A 175 -12.78 -7.59 4.60
C LYS A 175 -13.76 -6.83 3.69
N GLY A 176 -14.57 -5.93 4.25
CA GLY A 176 -15.49 -5.06 3.50
C GLY A 176 -14.90 -3.73 3.04
N LEU A 177 -13.62 -3.47 3.31
CA LEU A 177 -12.97 -2.26 2.83
C LEU A 177 -12.91 -2.28 1.30
N ARG A 178 -13.24 -1.15 0.68
CA ARG A 178 -13.11 -0.94 -0.77
C ARG A 178 -12.42 0.39 -1.01
N PHE A 179 -11.57 0.42 -2.00
CA PHE A 179 -10.94 1.65 -2.48
C PHE A 179 -11.92 2.44 -3.33
N ARG A 180 -11.84 3.75 -3.28
CA ARG A 180 -12.64 4.63 -4.13
C ARG A 180 -12.19 4.49 -5.58
N GLU A 181 -13.16 4.25 -6.48
CA GLU A 181 -12.90 4.06 -7.91
C GLU A 181 -12.80 5.39 -8.68
N ASP A 182 -13.19 6.49 -8.06
CA ASP A 182 -13.11 7.85 -8.58
C ASP A 182 -11.83 8.59 -8.17
N MET A 183 -10.95 7.95 -7.39
CA MET A 183 -9.60 8.42 -7.04
C MET A 183 -8.53 7.64 -7.80
N ARG A 184 -7.38 8.31 -8.03
CA ARG A 184 -6.28 7.72 -8.80
C ARG A 184 -4.96 7.61 -8.02
N VAL A 185 -4.70 8.54 -7.11
CA VAL A 185 -3.40 8.63 -6.40
C VAL A 185 -3.54 8.36 -4.92
N ASP A 186 -4.46 9.05 -4.24
CA ASP A 186 -4.58 9.03 -2.78
C ASP A 186 -5.68 8.08 -2.28
N LEU A 187 -6.08 7.10 -3.09
CA LEU A 187 -7.12 6.13 -2.76
C LEU A 187 -6.74 5.28 -1.54
N ASP A 188 -5.47 5.00 -1.32
CA ASP A 188 -4.96 4.30 -0.14
C ASP A 188 -5.09 5.19 1.11
N TRP A 189 -4.69 6.46 1.03
CA TRP A 189 -4.83 7.40 2.14
C TRP A 189 -6.29 7.55 2.58
N GLU A 190 -7.20 7.72 1.63
CA GLU A 190 -8.64 7.78 1.89
C GLU A 190 -9.15 6.50 2.56
N ALA A 191 -8.75 5.32 2.05
CA ALA A 191 -9.12 4.04 2.61
C ALA A 191 -8.61 3.86 4.06
N TRP A 192 -7.37 4.29 4.33
CA TRP A 192 -6.81 4.23 5.69
C TRP A 192 -7.54 5.16 6.67
N ILE A 193 -8.03 6.32 6.23
CA ILE A 193 -8.85 7.21 7.05
C ILE A 193 -10.18 6.54 7.42
N ARG A 194 -10.85 5.86 6.49
CA ARG A 194 -12.06 5.07 6.78
C ARG A 194 -11.75 3.91 7.73
N ALA A 195 -10.70 3.16 7.47
CA ALA A 195 -10.23 2.08 8.32
C ALA A 195 -9.87 2.59 9.74
N ALA A 196 -9.30 3.80 9.86
CA ALA A 196 -8.99 4.40 11.15
C ALA A 196 -10.24 4.74 11.98
N ARG A 197 -11.36 5.02 11.32
CA ARG A 197 -12.66 5.27 11.99
C ARG A 197 -13.40 3.97 12.35
N ALA A 198 -13.05 2.87 11.68
CA ALA A 198 -13.61 1.56 11.99
C ALA A 198 -13.01 0.95 13.27
N SER A 199 -13.65 -0.13 13.77
CA SER A 199 -13.14 -0.92 14.87
C SER A 199 -11.85 -1.67 14.50
N GLY A 200 -11.12 -2.14 15.53
CA GLY A 200 -9.90 -2.90 15.35
C GLY A 200 -8.63 -2.06 15.45
N ALA A 201 -7.52 -2.72 15.75
CA ALA A 201 -6.23 -2.10 15.96
C ALA A 201 -5.43 -1.97 14.67
N PHE A 202 -4.68 -0.87 14.54
CA PHE A 202 -3.56 -0.76 13.61
C PHE A 202 -2.30 -1.22 14.33
N CYS A 203 -1.51 -2.07 13.67
CA CYS A 203 -0.25 -2.59 14.17
C CYS A 203 0.90 -2.05 13.33
N TYR A 204 2.03 -1.74 13.96
CA TYR A 204 3.18 -1.18 13.28
C TYR A 204 4.45 -2.01 13.51
N VAL A 205 4.92 -2.64 12.45
CA VAL A 205 6.21 -3.32 12.40
C VAL A 205 7.28 -2.32 11.97
N ARG A 206 8.18 -1.97 12.89
CA ARG A 206 9.22 -0.95 12.68
C ARG A 206 10.40 -1.43 11.84
N GLU A 207 10.34 -2.65 11.35
CA GLU A 207 11.33 -3.21 10.44
C GLU A 207 11.00 -2.83 9.00
N GLN A 208 12.05 -2.57 8.20
CA GLN A 208 11.90 -2.40 6.76
C GLN A 208 11.72 -3.78 6.15
N LEU A 209 10.53 -4.05 5.63
CA LEU A 209 10.15 -5.37 5.14
C LEU A 209 9.71 -5.39 3.67
N MET A 210 9.71 -4.23 3.02
CA MET A 210 9.51 -4.13 1.59
C MET A 210 10.29 -2.95 1.00
N LEU A 211 10.46 -2.96 -0.31
CA LEU A 211 11.06 -1.90 -1.11
C LEU A 211 10.04 -1.40 -2.11
N HIS A 212 9.71 -0.12 -2.01
CA HIS A 212 8.84 0.56 -2.95
C HIS A 212 9.65 1.11 -4.13
N ARG A 213 9.33 0.65 -5.33
CA ARG A 213 10.07 1.06 -6.53
C ARG A 213 9.60 2.41 -7.04
N ILE A 214 10.59 3.28 -7.30
CA ILE A 214 10.35 4.62 -7.86
C ILE A 214 10.74 4.59 -9.33
N HIS A 215 9.79 4.88 -10.21
CA HIS A 215 10.00 5.00 -11.64
C HIS A 215 9.01 5.97 -12.30
N GLY A 216 9.38 6.48 -13.49
CA GLY A 216 8.61 7.53 -14.15
C GLY A 216 7.20 7.15 -14.64
N ALA A 217 6.90 5.86 -14.72
CA ALA A 217 5.59 5.34 -15.15
C ALA A 217 4.66 4.98 -13.98
N SER A 218 5.06 5.27 -12.71
CA SER A 218 4.18 5.01 -11.57
C SER A 218 2.97 5.96 -11.56
N GLU A 219 1.82 5.49 -11.09
CA GLU A 219 0.59 6.30 -10.97
C GLU A 219 0.81 7.57 -10.14
N THR A 220 1.60 7.48 -9.07
CA THR A 220 1.97 8.63 -8.25
C THR A 220 2.72 9.69 -9.06
N THR A 221 3.71 9.29 -9.86
CA THR A 221 4.49 10.22 -10.68
C THR A 221 3.63 10.86 -11.77
N MET A 222 2.77 10.09 -12.43
CA MET A 222 1.84 10.62 -13.43
C MET A 222 0.82 11.56 -12.79
N GLY A 223 0.24 11.20 -11.66
CA GLY A 223 -0.75 12.01 -10.96
C GLY A 223 -0.22 13.37 -10.46
N VAL A 224 1.08 13.45 -10.14
CA VAL A 224 1.74 14.75 -9.85
C VAL A 224 1.78 15.61 -11.12
N ARG A 225 2.22 15.06 -12.25
CA ARG A 225 2.31 15.78 -13.53
C ARG A 225 0.96 16.30 -14.02
N ASP A 226 -0.10 15.51 -13.85
CA ASP A 226 -1.46 15.83 -14.32
C ASP A 226 -2.25 16.70 -13.32
N GLY A 227 -1.68 17.04 -12.16
CA GLY A 227 -2.33 17.81 -11.10
C GLY A 227 -3.45 17.07 -10.37
N VAL A 228 -3.64 15.78 -10.64
CA VAL A 228 -4.65 14.93 -9.98
C VAL A 228 -4.35 14.82 -8.51
N ARG A 229 -3.09 14.57 -8.15
CA ARG A 229 -2.65 14.43 -6.78
C ARG A 229 -2.98 15.65 -5.92
N ALA A 230 -2.65 16.86 -6.37
CA ALA A 230 -2.91 18.08 -5.61
C ALA A 230 -4.41 18.30 -5.33
N ARG A 231 -5.28 17.85 -6.24
CA ARG A 231 -6.74 17.90 -6.06
C ARG A 231 -7.20 16.87 -5.03
N GLU A 232 -6.72 15.64 -5.12
CA GLU A 232 -7.08 14.56 -4.20
C GLU A 232 -6.54 14.84 -2.79
N ASP A 233 -5.30 15.31 -2.63
CA ASP A 233 -4.75 15.77 -1.34
C ASP A 233 -5.65 16.82 -0.69
N LEU A 234 -6.08 17.84 -1.45
CA LEU A 234 -6.95 18.90 -0.92
C LEU A 234 -8.30 18.33 -0.47
N GLU A 235 -8.88 17.38 -1.20
CA GLU A 235 -10.11 16.69 -0.81
C GLU A 235 -9.92 15.95 0.51
N ILE A 236 -8.83 15.20 0.65
CA ILE A 236 -8.52 14.46 1.88
C ILE A 236 -8.28 15.42 3.05
N PHE A 237 -7.48 16.45 2.87
CA PHE A 237 -7.26 17.43 3.94
C PHE A 237 -8.58 18.10 4.37
N ARG A 238 -9.50 18.40 3.46
CA ARG A 238 -10.84 18.91 3.79
C ARG A 238 -11.70 17.93 4.60
N SER A 239 -11.48 16.63 4.47
CA SER A 239 -12.18 15.63 5.27
C SER A 239 -11.67 15.55 6.73
N LEU A 240 -10.48 16.10 6.99
CA LEU A 240 -9.76 16.03 8.26
C LEU A 240 -9.64 17.37 8.98
N TRP A 241 -9.76 18.50 8.26
CA TRP A 241 -9.48 19.84 8.75
C TRP A 241 -10.47 20.89 8.24
N PRO A 242 -10.72 21.98 9.00
CA PRO A 242 -11.47 23.13 8.48
C PRO A 242 -10.83 23.70 7.20
N ALA A 243 -11.64 24.22 6.29
CA ALA A 243 -11.22 24.62 4.96
C ALA A 243 -9.96 25.52 4.88
N PRO A 244 -9.75 26.56 5.75
CA PRO A 244 -8.54 27.36 5.71
C PRO A 244 -7.27 26.56 6.03
N VAL A 245 -7.37 25.65 7.04
CA VAL A 245 -6.25 24.80 7.46
C VAL A 245 -5.96 23.74 6.38
N ALA A 246 -7.00 23.13 5.83
CA ALA A 246 -6.88 22.15 4.75
C ALA A 246 -6.16 22.76 3.53
N GLY A 247 -6.53 23.97 3.12
CA GLY A 247 -5.88 24.67 2.02
C GLY A 247 -4.40 24.98 2.27
N LEU A 248 -4.05 25.35 3.49
CA LEU A 248 -2.65 25.57 3.87
C LEU A 248 -1.85 24.27 3.85
N LEU A 249 -2.38 23.21 4.46
CA LEU A 249 -1.71 21.90 4.50
C LEU A 249 -1.50 21.33 3.10
N ALA A 250 -2.51 21.41 2.23
CA ALA A 250 -2.38 20.94 0.84
C ALA A 250 -1.28 21.68 0.07
N ARG A 251 -1.15 23.01 0.25
CA ARG A 251 -0.07 23.79 -0.37
C ARG A 251 1.30 23.36 0.13
N VAL A 252 1.47 23.22 1.45
CA VAL A 252 2.74 22.76 2.05
C VAL A 252 3.08 21.34 1.61
N TYR A 253 2.09 20.47 1.54
CA TYR A 253 2.28 19.07 1.11
C TYR A 253 2.69 19.00 -0.35
N ALA A 254 2.13 19.85 -1.22
CA ALA A 254 2.49 19.92 -2.64
C ALA A 254 3.97 20.27 -2.87
N LEU A 255 4.60 21.09 -2.00
CA LEU A 255 6.04 21.39 -2.10
C LEU A 255 6.93 20.14 -1.96
N SER A 256 6.45 19.12 -1.25
CA SER A 256 7.19 17.87 -1.09
C SER A 256 7.30 17.03 -2.38
N TYR A 257 6.51 17.35 -3.42
CA TYR A 257 6.59 16.66 -4.72
C TYR A 257 7.70 17.21 -5.60
N GLU A 258 7.96 18.50 -5.51
CA GLU A 258 8.97 19.18 -6.32
C GLU A 258 10.38 18.76 -5.93
N GLU A 259 10.62 18.50 -4.64
CA GLU A 259 11.92 18.04 -4.15
C GLU A 259 12.23 16.58 -4.48
N GLY A 260 11.22 15.73 -4.67
CA GLY A 260 11.36 14.30 -4.99
C GLY A 260 11.58 14.00 -6.49
N GLY A 261 11.37 14.98 -7.37
CA GLY A 261 11.44 14.83 -8.83
C GLY A 261 12.80 15.12 -9.46
N HIS A 262 13.80 15.53 -8.68
CA HIS A 262 15.13 15.88 -9.14
C HIS A 262 16.19 14.96 -8.50
N GLY A 263 16.09 13.67 -8.76
CA GLY A 263 17.08 12.71 -8.31
C GLY A 263 17.29 11.59 -9.31
#